data_49f2f193118c737e8722794b35b1a6f2
#
_entry.id   49f2f193118c737e8722794b35b1a6f2
#
_cell.length_a   1.000
_cell.length_b   1.000
_cell.length_c   1.000
_cell.angle_alpha   90.00
_cell.angle_beta   90.00
_cell.angle_gamma   90.00
#
_symmetry.space_group_name_H-M   'P 1'
#
loop_
_entity.id
_entity.type
_entity.pdbx_description
1 polymer ?
#
loop_
_entity_poly.entity_id
_entity_poly.type
_entity_poly.pdbx_seq_one_letter_code
_entity_poly.pdbx_strand_id
1 'polypeptide(L)'
;MSLLLGFLALYLLTVFGQVALTANQWPGLTTVLDWMHNNLGLSIVPFALTLGFFLDGLSRLIRCLDEKQPPERVAQFESLTDVWISLFFGIGEIWTAVGMRGALLHALGTPGQIDGGQAITVLERLVDGGILTALSTTILGGAGGYLMRLIKTLRIGARLNRYYDTREQIQSERVEFLLNDIRQSLRSAPMRRFDTSGAPEDQG
;
A
#
# COMPACT_ATOMS: atom_id res chain seq x y z
N MET A 1 -16.53 0.79 14.77
CA MET A 1 -15.26 0.96 14.03
C MET A 1 -14.50 2.22 14.44
N SER A 2 -15.15 3.33 14.69
CA SER A 2 -14.51 4.60 15.11
C SER A 2 -13.86 4.55 16.50
N LEU A 3 -14.45 3.84 17.46
CA LEU A 3 -13.91 3.67 18.81
C LEU A 3 -12.60 2.85 18.84
N LEU A 4 -12.50 1.80 18.03
CA LEU A 4 -11.27 0.97 17.91
C LEU A 4 -10.11 1.76 17.27
N LEU A 5 -10.42 2.58 16.27
CA LEU A 5 -9.44 3.50 15.66
C LEU A 5 -8.97 4.59 16.64
N GLY A 6 -9.89 5.10 17.48
CA GLY A 6 -9.56 6.05 18.53
C GLY A 6 -8.65 5.43 19.60
N PHE A 7 -8.93 4.21 20.04
CA PHE A 7 -8.08 3.49 20.99
C PHE A 7 -6.70 3.15 20.41
N LEU A 8 -6.64 2.74 19.15
CA LEU A 8 -5.37 2.46 18.48
C LEU A 8 -4.55 3.74 18.31
N ALA A 9 -5.18 4.84 17.93
CA ALA A 9 -4.51 6.14 17.82
C ALA A 9 -4.02 6.64 19.18
N LEU A 10 -4.82 6.49 20.24
CA LEU A 10 -4.43 6.85 21.61
C LEU A 10 -3.28 5.97 22.13
N TYR A 11 -3.32 4.67 21.85
CA TYR A 11 -2.25 3.74 22.19
C TYR A 11 -0.95 4.06 21.44
N LEU A 12 -1.02 4.32 20.15
CA LEU A 12 0.14 4.79 19.38
C LEU A 12 0.68 6.12 19.89
N LEU A 13 -0.20 7.05 20.27
CA LEU A 13 0.18 8.37 20.79
C LEU A 13 0.82 8.25 22.17
N THR A 14 0.38 7.32 23.03
CA THR A 14 1.00 7.06 24.33
C THR A 14 2.35 6.36 24.17
N VAL A 15 2.48 5.38 23.29
CA VAL A 15 3.75 4.69 23.02
C VAL A 15 4.75 5.63 22.35
N PHE A 16 4.34 6.41 21.35
CA PHE A 16 5.19 7.44 20.74
C PHE A 16 5.45 8.62 21.68
N GLY A 17 4.48 9.00 22.50
CA GLY A 17 4.64 10.07 23.50
C GLY A 17 5.65 9.71 24.59
N GLN A 18 5.70 8.46 25.04
CA GLN A 18 6.72 7.99 25.98
C GLN A 18 8.12 8.00 25.37
N VAL A 19 8.24 7.62 24.09
CA VAL A 19 9.51 7.70 23.34
C VAL A 19 9.93 9.16 23.11
N ALA A 20 8.97 10.08 22.88
CA ALA A 20 9.25 11.49 22.66
C ALA A 20 9.57 12.26 23.97
N LEU A 21 8.99 11.86 25.11
CA LEU A 21 9.26 12.50 26.41
C LEU A 21 10.64 12.13 26.99
N THR A 22 11.21 11.00 26.58
CA THR A 22 12.61 10.66 26.91
C THR A 22 13.61 11.34 25.96
N ALA A 23 13.16 11.85 24.82
CA ALA A 23 13.97 12.58 23.85
C ALA A 23 13.80 14.11 24.04
N ASN A 24 14.35 14.67 25.10
CA ASN A 24 14.35 16.13 25.35
C ASN A 24 15.23 16.94 24.36
N GLN A 25 15.71 16.30 23.30
CA GLN A 25 16.34 16.93 22.13
C GLN A 25 15.87 16.15 20.89
N TRP A 26 15.36 16.86 19.88
CA TRP A 26 15.14 16.28 18.56
C TRP A 26 16.44 15.59 18.12
N PRO A 27 16.46 14.27 17.94
CA PRO A 27 17.67 13.60 17.51
C PRO A 27 18.09 14.23 16.18
N GLY A 28 19.30 14.77 16.14
CA GLY A 28 19.86 15.27 14.89
C GLY A 28 19.78 14.20 13.82
N LEU A 29 19.68 14.58 12.55
CA LEU A 29 19.66 13.63 11.43
C LEU A 29 20.79 12.59 11.53
N THR A 30 21.94 12.98 12.04
CA THR A 30 23.08 12.08 12.30
C THR A 30 22.75 10.99 13.32
N THR A 31 22.10 11.35 14.43
CA THR A 31 21.70 10.38 15.46
C THR A 31 20.66 9.38 14.95
N VAL A 32 19.74 9.83 14.11
CA VAL A 32 18.75 8.94 13.46
C VAL A 32 19.45 8.00 12.48
N LEU A 33 20.37 8.51 11.66
CA LEU A 33 21.12 7.70 10.71
C LEU A 33 22.02 6.67 11.40
N ASP A 34 22.71 7.07 12.49
CA ASP A 34 23.53 6.17 13.30
C ASP A 34 22.66 5.08 13.97
N TRP A 35 21.50 5.47 14.50
CA TRP A 35 20.54 4.50 15.06
C TRP A 35 20.05 3.53 13.99
N MET A 36 19.69 4.04 12.80
CA MET A 36 19.27 3.21 11.68
C MET A 36 20.38 2.27 11.24
N HIS A 37 21.61 2.76 11.11
CA HIS A 37 22.75 1.93 10.71
C HIS A 37 23.01 0.81 11.72
N ASN A 38 22.96 1.11 13.01
CA ASN A 38 23.25 0.14 14.08
C ASN A 38 22.10 -0.88 14.29
N ASN A 39 20.83 -0.48 14.05
CA ASN A 39 19.68 -1.32 14.33
C ASN A 39 19.08 -2.01 13.09
N LEU A 40 19.28 -1.45 11.89
CA LEU A 40 18.74 -2.02 10.65
C LEU A 40 19.82 -2.70 9.81
N GLY A 41 21.10 -2.35 9.98
CA GLY A 41 22.20 -2.93 9.21
C GLY A 41 21.97 -2.84 7.68
N LEU A 42 22.14 -3.95 6.97
CA LEU A 42 21.99 -4.01 5.51
C LEU A 42 20.55 -3.82 5.02
N SER A 43 19.55 -4.00 5.87
CA SER A 43 18.13 -3.86 5.50
C SER A 43 17.73 -2.43 5.15
N ILE A 44 18.50 -1.43 5.55
CA ILE A 44 18.24 -0.02 5.26
C ILE A 44 18.20 0.25 3.74
N VAL A 45 19.01 -0.47 2.95
CA VAL A 45 19.11 -0.27 1.51
C VAL A 45 17.80 -0.58 0.79
N PRO A 46 17.18 -1.76 0.93
CA PRO A 46 15.90 -2.06 0.27
C PRO A 46 14.77 -1.17 0.79
N PHE A 47 14.75 -0.77 2.06
CA PHE A 47 13.77 0.18 2.58
C PHE A 47 13.90 1.56 1.95
N ALA A 48 15.12 2.11 1.86
CA ALA A 48 15.37 3.41 1.26
C ALA A 48 15.02 3.42 -0.25
N LEU A 49 15.35 2.34 -0.95
CA LEU A 49 15.07 2.19 -2.38
C LEU A 49 13.56 2.13 -2.64
N THR A 50 12.82 1.34 -1.86
CA THR A 50 11.36 1.22 -1.96
C THR A 50 10.67 2.54 -1.62
N LEU A 51 11.14 3.25 -0.59
CA LEU A 51 10.64 4.59 -0.24
C LEU A 51 10.89 5.59 -1.38
N GLY A 52 12.06 5.56 -2.01
CA GLY A 52 12.39 6.41 -3.16
C GLY A 52 11.45 6.17 -4.34
N PHE A 53 11.22 4.91 -4.70
CA PHE A 53 10.28 4.56 -5.77
C PHE A 53 8.83 4.93 -5.43
N PHE A 54 8.42 4.79 -4.16
CA PHE A 54 7.11 5.25 -3.71
C PHE A 54 6.95 6.76 -3.89
N LEU A 55 7.93 7.57 -3.48
CA LEU A 55 7.88 9.04 -3.61
C LEU A 55 7.89 9.48 -5.07
N ASP A 56 8.65 8.81 -5.93
CA ASP A 56 8.62 9.07 -7.37
C ASP A 56 7.27 8.69 -7.98
N GLY A 57 6.74 7.51 -7.67
CA GLY A 57 5.41 7.07 -8.10
C GLY A 57 4.29 8.01 -7.65
N LEU A 58 4.34 8.47 -6.38
CA LEU A 58 3.40 9.43 -5.81
C LEU A 58 3.46 10.78 -6.56
N SER A 59 4.66 11.26 -6.87
CA SER A 59 4.88 12.51 -7.59
C SER A 59 4.35 12.43 -9.02
N ARG A 60 4.55 11.30 -9.70
CA ARG A 60 3.99 11.04 -11.04
C ARG A 60 2.47 10.95 -11.02
N LEU A 61 1.89 10.30 -10.01
CA LEU A 61 0.44 10.20 -9.85
C LEU A 61 -0.19 11.58 -9.64
N ILE A 62 0.41 12.45 -8.82
CA ILE A 62 -0.03 13.83 -8.63
C ILE A 62 0.00 14.59 -9.96
N ARG A 63 1.08 14.48 -10.72
CA ARG A 63 1.22 15.12 -12.03
C ARG A 63 0.18 14.62 -13.03
N CYS A 64 -0.07 13.33 -13.09
CA CYS A 64 -1.11 12.76 -13.96
C CYS A 64 -2.51 13.28 -13.63
N LEU A 65 -2.81 13.49 -12.35
CA LEU A 65 -4.08 14.08 -11.91
C LEU A 65 -4.19 15.56 -12.29
N ASP A 66 -3.11 16.34 -12.14
CA ASP A 66 -3.06 17.76 -12.49
C ASP A 66 -3.18 17.97 -14.02
N GLU A 67 -2.58 17.09 -14.81
CA GLU A 67 -2.65 17.11 -16.29
C GLU A 67 -3.95 16.50 -16.85
N LYS A 68 -4.87 16.02 -15.99
CA LYS A 68 -6.14 15.37 -16.38
C LYS A 68 -5.95 14.22 -17.38
N GLN A 69 -4.90 13.44 -17.21
CA GLN A 69 -4.58 12.33 -18.09
C GLN A 69 -5.68 11.25 -18.11
N PRO A 70 -5.71 10.35 -19.11
CA PRO A 70 -6.73 9.31 -19.21
C PRO A 70 -6.76 8.41 -17.97
N PRO A 71 -7.95 7.90 -17.57
CA PRO A 71 -8.16 7.16 -16.33
C PRO A 71 -7.30 5.89 -16.24
N GLU A 72 -6.98 5.28 -17.37
CA GLU A 72 -6.14 4.08 -17.43
C GLU A 72 -4.72 4.34 -16.88
N ARG A 73 -4.13 5.50 -17.22
CA ARG A 73 -2.81 5.89 -16.71
C ARG A 73 -2.84 6.23 -15.23
N VAL A 74 -3.88 6.93 -14.78
CA VAL A 74 -4.05 7.25 -13.36
C VAL A 74 -4.18 5.97 -12.55
N ALA A 75 -5.00 5.01 -12.99
CA ALA A 75 -5.16 3.72 -12.34
C ALA A 75 -3.86 2.90 -12.31
N GLN A 76 -3.04 2.94 -13.38
CA GLN A 76 -1.74 2.28 -13.40
C GLN A 76 -0.79 2.82 -12.32
N PHE A 77 -0.63 4.15 -12.23
CA PHE A 77 0.24 4.75 -11.21
C PHE A 77 -0.30 4.59 -9.80
N GLU A 78 -1.62 4.58 -9.63
CA GLU A 78 -2.27 4.28 -8.36
C GLU A 78 -1.93 2.86 -7.90
N SER A 79 -2.13 1.86 -8.76
CA SER A 79 -1.80 0.47 -8.50
C SER A 79 -0.31 0.27 -8.21
N LEU A 80 0.56 0.91 -9.00
CA LEU A 80 2.00 0.85 -8.80
C LEU A 80 2.41 1.40 -7.41
N THR A 81 1.78 2.49 -6.98
CA THR A 81 2.04 3.07 -5.66
C THR A 81 1.64 2.11 -4.53
N ASP A 82 0.53 1.37 -4.69
CA ASP A 82 0.08 0.35 -3.72
C ASP A 82 1.03 -0.86 -3.67
N VAL A 83 1.61 -1.22 -4.82
CA VAL A 83 2.64 -2.26 -4.88
C VAL A 83 3.88 -1.85 -4.07
N TRP A 84 4.34 -0.60 -4.17
CA TRP A 84 5.49 -0.13 -3.38
C TRP A 84 5.20 -0.12 -1.89
N ILE A 85 3.99 0.25 -1.46
CA ILE A 85 3.56 0.16 -0.06
C ILE A 85 3.60 -1.29 0.42
N SER A 86 3.06 -2.22 -0.37
CA SER A 86 3.03 -3.65 -0.03
C SER A 86 4.43 -4.25 0.01
N LEU A 87 5.31 -3.84 -0.91
CA LEU A 87 6.70 -4.26 -0.94
C LEU A 87 7.47 -3.79 0.30
N PHE A 88 7.21 -2.55 0.76
CA PHE A 88 7.82 -2.02 1.98
C PHE A 88 7.47 -2.89 3.21
N PHE A 89 6.22 -3.33 3.33
CA PHE A 89 5.80 -4.32 4.33
C PHE A 89 6.53 -5.64 4.17
N GLY A 90 6.53 -6.20 2.96
CA GLY A 90 7.16 -7.49 2.67
C GLY A 90 8.67 -7.52 2.97
N ILE A 91 9.37 -6.41 2.74
CA ILE A 91 10.78 -6.28 3.12
C ILE A 91 10.93 -6.43 4.63
N GLY A 92 10.05 -5.79 5.43
CA GLY A 92 10.05 -5.93 6.88
C GLY A 92 9.89 -7.37 7.33
N GLU A 93 8.94 -8.11 6.76
CA GLU A 93 8.69 -9.52 7.09
C GLU A 93 9.84 -10.44 6.69
N ILE A 94 10.37 -10.29 5.47
CA ILE A 94 11.49 -11.11 4.98
C ILE A 94 12.72 -10.89 5.84
N TRP A 95 13.05 -9.63 6.14
CA TRP A 95 14.23 -9.31 6.95
C TRP A 95 14.10 -9.79 8.38
N THR A 96 12.89 -9.78 8.93
CA THR A 96 12.60 -10.38 10.25
C THR A 96 12.88 -11.88 10.23
N ALA A 97 12.42 -12.59 9.22
CA ALA A 97 12.67 -14.03 9.10
C ALA A 97 14.18 -14.34 8.97
N VAL A 98 14.91 -13.54 8.19
CA VAL A 98 16.36 -13.67 8.03
C VAL A 98 17.08 -13.39 9.34
N GLY A 99 16.70 -12.32 10.06
CA GLY A 99 17.28 -11.97 11.35
C GLY A 99 17.01 -13.02 12.43
N MET A 100 15.79 -13.53 12.52
CA MET A 100 15.44 -14.61 13.44
C MET A 100 16.22 -15.88 13.15
N ARG A 101 16.35 -16.26 11.88
CA ARG A 101 17.19 -17.41 11.48
C ARG A 101 18.64 -17.20 11.89
N GLY A 102 19.20 -16.02 11.67
CA GLY A 102 20.56 -15.66 12.09
C GLY A 102 20.75 -15.80 13.59
N ALA A 103 19.83 -15.23 14.37
CA ALA A 103 19.85 -15.31 15.84
C ALA A 103 19.78 -16.75 16.35
N LEU A 104 18.91 -17.58 15.79
CA LEU A 104 18.81 -19.01 16.15
C LEU A 104 20.09 -19.79 15.81
N LEU A 105 20.67 -19.58 14.64
CA LEU A 105 21.92 -20.23 14.26
C LEU A 105 23.07 -19.82 15.18
N HIS A 106 23.11 -18.55 15.58
CA HIS A 106 24.12 -18.05 16.53
C HIS A 106 23.93 -18.65 17.93
N ALA A 107 22.69 -18.76 18.40
CA ALA A 107 22.36 -19.33 19.71
C ALA A 107 22.61 -20.84 19.79
N LEU A 108 22.31 -21.59 18.71
CA LEU A 108 22.36 -23.06 18.66
C LEU A 108 23.65 -23.59 18.02
N GLY A 109 24.45 -22.76 17.38
CA GLY A 109 25.55 -23.15 16.48
C GLY A 109 26.79 -23.76 17.13
N THR A 110 26.82 -24.00 18.44
CA THR A 110 27.91 -24.72 19.13
C THR A 110 27.37 -25.96 19.82
N PRO A 111 27.26 -27.11 19.10
CA PRO A 111 26.93 -28.38 19.74
C PRO A 111 28.06 -28.77 20.70
N GLY A 112 27.75 -28.91 21.99
CA GLY A 112 28.70 -29.30 23.02
C GLY A 112 28.97 -28.31 24.12
N GLN A 113 28.45 -27.12 24.09
CA GLN A 113 28.60 -26.10 25.15
C GLN A 113 27.29 -25.75 25.87
N ILE A 114 26.28 -26.59 25.75
CA ILE A 114 25.03 -26.42 26.50
C ILE A 114 25.15 -27.23 27.79
N ASP A 115 25.93 -26.73 28.75
CA ASP A 115 25.85 -27.20 30.11
C ASP A 115 24.59 -26.65 30.78
N GLY A 116 23.85 -27.52 31.48
CA GLY A 116 22.47 -27.31 31.96
C GLY A 116 22.21 -26.15 32.94
N GLY A 117 23.06 -25.13 33.00
CA GLY A 117 22.88 -23.90 33.77
C GLY A 117 22.77 -22.61 32.98
N GLN A 118 22.67 -22.64 31.64
CA GLN A 118 23.00 -21.51 30.75
C GLN A 118 21.83 -20.95 29.96
N ALA A 119 20.61 -20.98 30.47
CA ALA A 119 19.48 -20.29 29.78
C ALA A 119 19.77 -18.81 29.52
N ILE A 120 20.46 -18.14 30.43
CA ILE A 120 20.88 -16.73 30.30
C ILE A 120 21.88 -16.56 29.14
N THR A 121 22.87 -17.46 29.04
CA THR A 121 23.87 -17.41 27.96
C THR A 121 23.25 -17.67 26.58
N VAL A 122 22.26 -18.55 26.49
CA VAL A 122 21.50 -18.77 25.24
C VAL A 122 20.71 -17.51 24.88
N LEU A 123 20.09 -16.86 25.86
CA LEU A 123 19.36 -15.61 25.67
C LEU A 123 20.30 -14.48 25.21
N GLU A 124 21.47 -14.30 25.82
CA GLU A 124 22.48 -13.33 25.39
C GLU A 124 22.91 -13.58 23.95
N ARG A 125 23.23 -14.82 23.60
CA ARG A 125 23.58 -15.18 22.21
C ARG A 125 22.46 -14.93 21.22
N LEU A 126 21.21 -15.10 21.62
CA LEU A 126 20.05 -14.81 20.79
C LEU A 126 19.92 -13.31 20.52
N VAL A 127 20.13 -12.49 21.52
CA VAL A 127 20.13 -11.03 21.42
C VAL A 127 21.28 -10.56 20.53
N ASP A 128 22.50 -11.03 20.77
CA ASP A 128 23.70 -10.73 19.98
C ASP A 128 23.58 -11.25 18.54
N GLY A 129 22.85 -12.34 18.34
CA GLY A 129 22.58 -12.94 17.03
C GLY A 129 21.63 -12.14 16.13
N GLY A 130 21.10 -10.99 16.61
CA GLY A 130 20.35 -10.06 15.79
C GLY A 130 18.83 -10.11 15.92
N ILE A 131 18.27 -10.70 17.00
CA ILE A 131 16.81 -10.71 17.22
C ILE A 131 16.25 -9.29 17.36
N LEU A 132 17.01 -8.38 17.98
CA LEU A 132 16.63 -6.96 18.11
C LEU A 132 16.56 -6.27 16.75
N THR A 133 17.51 -6.57 15.87
CA THR A 133 17.50 -6.07 14.48
C THR A 133 16.28 -6.60 13.72
N ALA A 134 15.94 -7.89 13.90
CA ALA A 134 14.76 -8.46 13.30
C ALA A 134 13.46 -7.76 13.75
N LEU A 135 13.31 -7.51 15.04
CA LEU A 135 12.15 -6.78 15.57
C LEU A 135 12.09 -5.33 15.06
N SER A 136 13.22 -4.65 14.99
CA SER A 136 13.31 -3.28 14.47
C SER A 136 12.88 -3.18 13.01
N THR A 137 13.24 -4.17 12.18
CA THR A 137 12.83 -4.21 10.77
C THR A 137 11.33 -4.47 10.60
N THR A 138 10.72 -5.30 11.47
CA THR A 138 9.27 -5.49 11.48
C THR A 138 8.53 -4.20 11.82
N ILE A 139 8.98 -3.50 12.86
CA ILE A 139 8.38 -2.23 13.28
C ILE A 139 8.51 -1.19 12.16
N LEU A 140 9.68 -1.07 11.55
CA LEU A 140 9.92 -0.14 10.45
C LEU A 140 9.06 -0.48 9.23
N GLY A 141 8.99 -1.76 8.83
CA GLY A 141 8.17 -2.23 7.73
C GLY A 141 6.69 -1.95 7.96
N GLY A 142 6.20 -2.30 9.15
CA GLY A 142 4.80 -2.09 9.55
C GLY A 142 4.45 -0.60 9.65
N ALA A 143 5.11 0.13 10.53
CA ALA A 143 4.82 1.55 10.76
C ALA A 143 5.07 2.40 9.51
N GLY A 144 6.17 2.14 8.79
CA GLY A 144 6.51 2.85 7.57
C GLY A 144 5.51 2.60 6.44
N GLY A 145 5.10 1.34 6.23
CA GLY A 145 4.09 1.01 5.23
C GLY A 145 2.73 1.67 5.54
N TYR A 146 2.29 1.68 6.80
CA TYR A 146 1.08 2.42 7.21
C TYR A 146 1.22 3.92 6.99
N LEU A 147 2.37 4.50 7.33
CA LEU A 147 2.63 5.93 7.11
C LEU A 147 2.59 6.28 5.62
N MET A 148 3.20 5.46 4.75
CA MET A 148 3.13 5.64 3.30
C MET A 148 1.68 5.61 2.80
N ARG A 149 0.87 4.68 3.29
CA ARG A 149 -0.55 4.58 2.94
C ARG A 149 -1.33 5.80 3.41
N LEU A 150 -1.07 6.27 4.62
CA LEU A 150 -1.68 7.47 5.17
C LEU A 150 -1.32 8.71 4.34
N ILE A 151 -0.05 8.89 3.98
CA ILE A 151 0.42 9.99 3.13
C ILE A 151 -0.27 9.96 1.77
N LYS A 152 -0.38 8.78 1.12
CA LYS A 152 -1.11 8.62 -0.14
C LYS A 152 -2.56 9.07 0.02
N THR A 153 -3.26 8.57 1.04
CA THR A 153 -4.69 8.88 1.28
C THR A 153 -4.91 10.36 1.56
N LEU A 154 -4.09 10.98 2.39
CA LEU A 154 -4.23 12.40 2.75
C LEU A 154 -3.90 13.33 1.58
N ARG A 155 -2.86 13.01 0.79
CA ARG A 155 -2.43 13.89 -0.31
C ARG A 155 -3.26 13.75 -1.57
N ILE A 156 -3.73 12.54 -1.87
CA ILE A 156 -4.32 12.23 -3.18
C ILE A 156 -5.76 11.76 -3.06
N GLY A 157 -6.18 11.15 -1.95
CA GLY A 157 -7.48 10.49 -1.83
C GLY A 157 -8.66 11.38 -2.24
N ALA A 158 -8.71 12.62 -1.74
CA ALA A 158 -9.79 13.55 -2.08
C ALA A 158 -9.76 14.00 -3.56
N ARG A 159 -8.56 14.14 -4.15
CA ARG A 159 -8.39 14.51 -5.57
C ARG A 159 -8.77 13.36 -6.48
N LEU A 160 -8.39 12.16 -6.10
CA LEU A 160 -8.66 10.93 -6.84
C LEU A 160 -10.17 10.65 -6.88
N ASN A 161 -10.86 10.74 -5.75
CA ASN A 161 -12.31 10.58 -5.70
C ASN A 161 -13.01 11.60 -6.61
N ARG A 162 -12.67 12.89 -6.51
CA ARG A 162 -13.24 13.92 -7.41
C ARG A 162 -12.97 13.63 -8.88
N TYR A 163 -11.79 13.12 -9.21
CA TYR A 163 -11.44 12.78 -10.58
C TYR A 163 -12.33 11.65 -11.10
N TYR A 164 -12.54 10.59 -10.34
CA TYR A 164 -13.41 9.47 -10.72
C TYR A 164 -14.88 9.88 -10.76
N ASP A 165 -15.38 10.62 -9.76
CA ASP A 165 -16.75 11.13 -9.72
C ASP A 165 -17.08 11.96 -10.94
N THR A 166 -16.19 12.88 -11.33
CA THR A 166 -16.38 13.71 -12.53
C THR A 166 -16.42 12.86 -13.81
N ARG A 167 -15.61 11.82 -13.90
CA ARG A 167 -15.59 10.93 -15.05
C ARG A 167 -16.85 10.06 -15.14
N GLU A 168 -17.31 9.56 -14.02
CA GLU A 168 -18.53 8.77 -13.92
C GLU A 168 -19.76 9.60 -14.34
N GLN A 169 -19.84 10.86 -13.92
CA GLN A 169 -20.89 11.79 -14.36
C GLN A 169 -20.90 11.99 -15.87
N ILE A 170 -19.74 12.27 -16.48
CA ILE A 170 -19.63 12.47 -17.93
C ILE A 170 -20.03 11.18 -18.68
N GLN A 171 -19.69 10.03 -18.14
CA GLN A 171 -20.00 8.76 -18.76
C GLN A 171 -21.50 8.42 -18.66
N SER A 172 -22.14 8.71 -17.53
CA SER A 172 -23.57 8.51 -17.34
C SER A 172 -24.40 9.45 -18.25
N GLU A 173 -24.03 10.72 -18.35
CA GLU A 173 -24.66 11.66 -19.28
C GLU A 173 -24.56 11.21 -20.75
N ARG A 174 -23.41 10.67 -21.14
CA ARG A 174 -23.20 10.13 -22.49
C ARG A 174 -24.08 8.89 -22.75
N VAL A 175 -24.20 8.00 -21.76
CA VAL A 175 -25.07 6.81 -21.86
C VAL A 175 -26.53 7.24 -21.97
N GLU A 176 -26.99 8.18 -21.17
CA GLU A 176 -28.35 8.72 -21.27
C GLU A 176 -28.64 9.36 -22.62
N PHE A 177 -27.70 10.15 -23.14
CA PHE A 177 -27.81 10.74 -24.47
C PHE A 177 -27.94 9.66 -25.55
N LEU A 178 -27.10 8.64 -25.55
CA LEU A 178 -27.15 7.54 -26.51
C LEU A 178 -28.44 6.72 -26.39
N LEU A 179 -28.93 6.47 -25.16
CA LEU A 179 -30.21 5.79 -24.95
C LEU A 179 -31.38 6.59 -25.49
N ASN A 180 -31.38 7.91 -25.33
CA ASN A 180 -32.41 8.78 -25.89
C ASN A 180 -32.36 8.82 -27.42
N ASP A 181 -31.18 8.86 -28.02
CA ASP A 181 -30.97 8.84 -29.46
C ASP A 181 -31.47 7.51 -30.05
N ILE A 182 -31.13 6.38 -29.45
CA ILE A 182 -31.66 5.05 -29.86
C ILE A 182 -33.19 5.00 -29.73
N ARG A 183 -33.73 5.52 -28.61
CA ARG A 183 -35.19 5.56 -28.41
C ARG A 183 -35.89 6.39 -29.49
N GLN A 184 -35.32 7.52 -29.85
CA GLN A 184 -35.85 8.40 -30.90
C GLN A 184 -35.73 7.75 -32.28
N SER A 185 -34.62 7.10 -32.57
CA SER A 185 -34.40 6.37 -33.80
C SER A 185 -35.39 5.19 -33.97
N LEU A 186 -35.69 4.48 -32.92
CA LEU A 186 -36.67 3.40 -32.89
C LEU A 186 -38.12 3.93 -33.10
N ARG A 187 -38.42 5.13 -32.56
CA ARG A 187 -39.73 5.76 -32.78
C ARG A 187 -39.91 6.30 -34.19
N SER A 188 -38.85 6.76 -34.81
CA SER A 188 -38.85 7.31 -36.15
C SER A 188 -38.66 6.25 -37.24
N ALA A 189 -38.29 5.02 -36.89
CA ALA A 189 -38.22 3.90 -37.83
C ALA A 189 -39.64 3.59 -38.36
N PRO A 190 -39.90 3.73 -39.66
CA PRO A 190 -41.19 3.35 -40.22
C PRO A 190 -41.42 1.86 -39.96
N MET A 191 -42.54 1.52 -39.29
CA MET A 191 -42.97 0.14 -39.19
C MET A 191 -43.12 -0.36 -40.61
N ARG A 192 -42.11 -1.10 -41.11
CA ARG A 192 -42.35 -1.96 -42.27
C ARG A 192 -43.41 -2.97 -41.85
N ARG A 193 -44.67 -2.68 -42.22
CA ARG A 193 -45.69 -3.72 -42.27
C ARG A 193 -45.09 -4.84 -43.14
N PHE A 194 -44.82 -5.95 -42.51
CA PHE A 194 -44.70 -7.19 -43.27
C PHE A 194 -46.08 -7.45 -43.87
N ASP A 195 -46.28 -7.02 -45.11
CA ASP A 195 -47.41 -7.44 -45.92
C ASP A 195 -47.24 -8.95 -46.13
N THR A 196 -47.90 -9.71 -45.31
CA THR A 196 -48.16 -11.16 -45.51
C THR A 196 -49.24 -11.40 -46.58
N SER A 197 -49.21 -10.56 -47.61
CA SER A 197 -50.07 -10.72 -48.77
C SER A 197 -49.34 -11.46 -49.89
N GLY A 198 -48.93 -12.65 -49.62
CA GLY A 198 -48.34 -13.59 -50.58
C GLY A 198 -48.87 -15.01 -50.35
N ALA A 199 -50.17 -15.20 -50.22
CA ALA A 199 -50.75 -16.54 -50.39
C ALA A 199 -50.64 -16.88 -51.88
N PRO A 200 -50.01 -17.99 -52.28
CA PRO A 200 -50.11 -18.50 -53.64
C PRO A 200 -51.57 -19.00 -53.87
N GLU A 201 -52.28 -18.33 -54.79
CA GLU A 201 -53.48 -18.87 -55.35
C GLU A 201 -53.14 -20.21 -56.01
N ASP A 202 -53.72 -21.25 -55.46
CA ASP A 202 -53.79 -22.58 -55.96
C ASP A 202 -54.63 -22.54 -57.27
N GLN A 203 -53.99 -22.74 -58.44
CA GLN A 203 -54.69 -23.00 -59.70
C GLN A 203 -54.65 -24.51 -59.93
N GLY A 204 -55.89 -25.11 -59.82
CA GLY A 204 -56.20 -26.47 -60.16
C GLY A 204 -56.14 -26.80 -61.61
#